data_75c39bac1ab27485b39c4dd6d7d75665
#
_entry.id   75c39bac1ab27485b39c4dd6d7d75665
#
_cell.length_a   1.000
_cell.length_b   1.000
_cell.length_c   1.000
_cell.angle_alpha   90.00
_cell.angle_beta   90.00
_cell.angle_gamma   90.00
#
_symmetry.space_group_name_H-M   'P 1'
#
loop_
_entity.id
_entity.type
_entity.pdbx_description
1 polymer ?
#
loop_
_entity_poly.entity_id
_entity_poly.type
_entity_poly.pdbx_seq_one_letter_code
_entity_poly.pdbx_strand_id
1 'polypeptide(L)' 'MHDRIVELESKIAVLEHTVDALSGELATHQRAIDRLRADVESMMLHLRRSRTAEPMEPHDTPPPHWGGAH' A
#
# COMPACT_ATOMS: atom_id res chain seq x y z
N MET A 1 -39.40 -28.59 -2.68
CA MET A 1 -38.84 -27.92 -3.75
C MET A 1 -38.75 -26.46 -3.55
N HIS A 2 -39.86 -25.85 -3.32
CA HIS A 2 -39.93 -24.44 -3.13
C HIS A 2 -38.97 -23.98 -2.01
N ASP A 3 -38.91 -24.70 -0.93
CA ASP A 3 -38.10 -24.34 0.20
C ASP A 3 -36.61 -24.39 -0.15
N ARG A 4 -36.30 -25.34 -1.01
CA ARG A 4 -34.95 -25.49 -1.39
C ARG A 4 -34.49 -24.32 -2.26
N ILE A 5 -35.36 -23.85 -3.11
CA ILE A 5 -35.07 -22.71 -3.97
C ILE A 5 -34.88 -21.48 -3.13
N VAL A 6 -35.74 -21.28 -2.15
CA VAL A 6 -35.64 -20.12 -1.27
C VAL A 6 -34.34 -20.17 -0.50
N GLU A 7 -33.97 -21.36 -0.06
CA GLU A 7 -32.74 -21.52 0.69
C GLU A 7 -31.52 -21.18 -0.17
N LEU A 8 -31.55 -21.64 -1.42
CA LEU A 8 -30.45 -21.37 -2.33
C LEU A 8 -30.36 -19.89 -2.66
N GLU A 9 -31.52 -19.25 -2.84
CA GLU A 9 -31.55 -17.84 -3.12
C GLU A 9 -30.97 -17.04 -1.96
N SER A 10 -31.22 -17.48 -0.74
CA SER A 10 -30.70 -16.82 0.43
C SER A 10 -29.18 -16.95 0.46
N LYS A 11 -28.68 -18.13 0.13
CA LYS A 11 -27.24 -18.33 0.13
C LYS A 11 -26.57 -17.51 -0.94
N ILE A 12 -27.22 -17.40 -2.09
CA ILE A 12 -26.66 -16.60 -3.17
C ILE A 12 -26.59 -15.14 -2.75
N ALA A 13 -27.64 -14.67 -2.09
CA ALA A 13 -27.65 -13.28 -1.64
C ALA A 13 -26.51 -13.01 -0.66
N VAL A 14 -26.25 -13.96 0.23
CA VAL A 14 -25.17 -13.81 1.19
C VAL A 14 -23.82 -13.80 0.47
N LEU A 15 -23.67 -14.70 -0.50
CA LEU A 15 -22.45 -14.76 -1.25
C LEU A 15 -22.21 -13.49 -2.06
N GLU A 16 -23.26 -12.95 -2.65
CA GLU A 16 -23.13 -11.73 -3.41
C GLU A 16 -22.69 -10.59 -2.51
N HIS A 17 -23.25 -10.54 -1.32
CA HIS A 17 -22.91 -9.51 -0.37
C HIS A 17 -21.43 -9.66 0.04
N THR A 18 -21.00 -10.90 0.25
CA THR A 18 -19.62 -11.16 0.63
C THR A 18 -18.66 -10.76 -0.48
N VAL A 19 -19.02 -11.08 -1.72
CA VAL A 19 -18.18 -10.72 -2.85
C VAL A 19 -18.07 -9.20 -2.97
N ASP A 20 -19.19 -8.50 -2.77
CA ASP A 20 -19.16 -7.05 -2.84
C ASP A 20 -18.26 -6.47 -1.76
N ALA A 21 -18.34 -7.02 -0.56
CA ALA A 21 -17.50 -6.55 0.55
C ALA A 21 -16.03 -6.79 0.25
N LEU A 22 -15.72 -7.97 -0.27
CA LEU A 22 -14.34 -8.30 -0.62
C LEU A 22 -13.82 -7.41 -1.74
N SER A 23 -14.67 -7.13 -2.72
CA SER A 23 -14.27 -6.27 -3.82
C SER A 23 -13.94 -4.88 -3.31
N GLY A 24 -14.71 -4.40 -2.34
CA GLY A 24 -14.44 -3.10 -1.74
C GLY A 24 -13.12 -3.09 -1.01
N GLU A 25 -12.82 -4.18 -0.30
CA GLU A 25 -11.58 -4.27 0.42
C GLU A 25 -10.39 -4.35 -0.52
N LEU A 26 -10.56 -5.09 -1.61
CA LEU A 26 -9.50 -5.19 -2.59
C LEU A 26 -9.19 -3.83 -3.20
N ALA A 27 -10.22 -3.06 -3.50
CA ALA A 27 -10.03 -1.74 -4.06
C ALA A 27 -9.27 -0.84 -3.07
N THR A 28 -9.61 -0.96 -1.80
CA THR A 28 -8.95 -0.18 -0.77
C THR A 28 -7.47 -0.58 -0.66
N HIS A 29 -7.22 -1.88 -0.67
CA HIS A 29 -5.86 -2.37 -0.57
C HIS A 29 -5.04 -1.97 -1.79
N GLN A 30 -5.68 -1.98 -2.96
CA GLN A 30 -4.99 -1.60 -4.17
C GLN A 30 -4.56 -0.14 -4.11
N ARG A 31 -5.42 0.71 -3.58
CA ARG A 31 -5.09 2.12 -3.44
C ARG A 31 -3.93 2.31 -2.46
N ALA A 32 -3.92 1.51 -1.39
CA ALA A 32 -2.84 1.57 -0.41
C ALA A 32 -1.52 1.13 -1.04
N ILE A 33 -1.58 0.08 -1.85
CA ILE A 33 -0.39 -0.42 -2.52
C ILE A 33 0.13 0.62 -3.51
N ASP A 34 -0.76 1.25 -4.26
CA ASP A 34 -0.35 2.26 -5.22
C ASP A 34 0.31 3.42 -4.52
N ARG A 35 -0.22 3.81 -3.37
CA ARG A 35 0.36 4.90 -2.62
C ARG A 35 1.74 4.52 -2.10
N LEU A 36 1.86 3.30 -1.57
CA LEU A 36 3.15 2.84 -1.08
C LEU A 36 4.18 2.78 -2.19
N ARG A 37 3.78 2.38 -3.37
CA ARG A 37 4.69 2.34 -4.49
C ARG A 37 5.17 3.73 -4.83
N ALA A 38 4.25 4.68 -4.84
CA ALA A 38 4.61 6.05 -5.15
C ALA A 38 5.58 6.59 -4.12
N ASP A 39 5.34 6.27 -2.85
CA ASP A 39 6.21 6.71 -1.78
C ASP A 39 7.60 6.11 -1.92
N VAL A 40 7.66 4.84 -2.22
CA VAL A 40 8.95 4.17 -2.38
C VAL A 40 9.71 4.76 -3.56
N GLU A 41 9.03 5.01 -4.67
CA GLU A 41 9.67 5.60 -5.82
C GLU A 41 10.20 6.99 -5.51
N SER A 42 9.43 7.74 -4.77
CA SER A 42 9.80 9.07 -4.38
C SER A 42 11.05 9.02 -3.51
N MET A 43 11.07 8.09 -2.57
CA MET A 43 12.21 7.95 -1.68
C MET A 43 13.46 7.50 -2.44
N MET A 44 13.29 6.62 -3.39
CA MET A 44 14.42 6.15 -4.16
C MET A 44 15.00 7.24 -5.03
N LEU A 45 14.11 8.07 -5.58
CA LEU A 45 14.57 9.18 -6.39
C LEU A 45 15.34 10.16 -5.52
N HIS A 46 14.81 10.40 -4.34
CA HIS A 46 15.45 11.31 -3.42
C HIS A 46 16.85 10.80 -3.04
N LEU A 47 16.93 9.51 -2.81
CA LEU A 47 18.21 8.92 -2.45
C LEU A 47 19.21 9.04 -3.60
N ARG A 48 18.76 8.83 -4.81
CA ARG A 48 19.65 8.93 -5.95
C ARG A 48 20.18 10.34 -6.09
N ARG A 49 19.29 11.30 -5.93
CA ARG A 49 19.70 12.69 -6.04
C ARG A 49 20.69 13.04 -4.96
N SER A 50 20.43 12.56 -3.77
CA SER A 50 21.32 12.83 -2.67
C SER A 50 22.72 12.31 -2.98
N ARG A 51 22.76 11.09 -3.47
CA ARG A 51 24.05 10.51 -3.78
C ARG A 51 24.78 11.27 -4.85
N THR A 52 24.05 11.63 -5.90
CA THR A 52 24.70 12.30 -6.98
C THR A 52 25.05 13.71 -6.58
N ALA A 53 24.17 14.32 -5.83
CA ALA A 53 24.39 15.70 -5.48
C ALA A 53 25.52 15.91 -4.51
N GLU A 54 25.87 14.90 -3.75
CA GLU A 54 26.87 15.11 -2.83
C GLU A 54 27.89 14.18 -2.97
N PRO A 55 28.45 14.07 -3.97
CA PRO A 55 29.46 13.15 -4.19
C PRO A 55 30.51 13.25 -3.23
N MET A 56 31.01 14.22 -3.00
CA MET A 56 32.07 14.30 -2.26
C MET A 56 32.00 14.74 -0.96
N GLU A 57 31.10 15.03 -0.51
CA GLU A 57 31.07 15.55 0.71
C GLU A 57 31.33 14.55 1.65
N PRO A 58 32.26 14.26 1.88
CA PRO A 58 32.63 13.22 2.72
C PRO A 58 32.27 13.50 4.08
N HIS A 59 32.23 13.63 4.49
CA HIS A 59 32.12 13.87 5.54
C HIS A 59 31.31 13.78 6.17
N ASP A 60 30.97 13.89 6.21
CA ASP A 60 30.36 13.88 6.79
C ASP A 60 29.86 13.84 7.60
N THR A 61 29.66 13.81 7.90
CA THR A 61 29.19 13.73 8.53
C THR A 61 28.57 13.56 9.10
N PRO A 62 28.32 13.38 9.43
CA PRO A 62 27.60 13.10 9.98
C PRO A 62 27.04 13.23 10.55
N PRO A 63 26.62 13.17 10.69
CA PRO A 63 25.97 13.26 11.22
C PRO A 63 25.63 13.42 12.06
N PRO A 64 25.46 13.45 12.54
CA PRO A 64 25.07 13.39 13.38
C PRO A 64 24.10 13.69 13.77
N HIS A 65 23.37 13.69 13.89
CA HIS A 65 22.40 13.99 14.18
C HIS A 65 21.44 13.42 13.63
N TRP A 66 21.28 12.75 13.44
CA TRP A 66 20.45 12.25 12.82
C TRP A 66 19.98 11.34 13.31
N GLY A 67 20.17 11.37 13.70
CA GLY A 67 19.95 10.83 14.07
C GLY A 67 19.79 10.83 14.42
N GLY A 68 19.73 10.82 14.86
CA GLY A 68 19.69 10.89 15.11
C GLY A 68 19.60 11.37 15.25
N ALA A 69 19.43 11.49 15.53
CA ALA A 69 19.60 11.91 15.57
C ALA A 69 19.59 12.44 15.44
N HIS A 70 19.46 12.51 15.72
CA HIS A 70 19.69 12.98 15.55
C HIS A 70 19.46 13.19 15.41
#